data_37d666d866ac99c8f9cb10054d8930a9
#
_entry.id   37d666d866ac99c8f9cb10054d8930a9
#
_cell.length_a   1.000
_cell.length_b   1.000
_cell.length_c   1.000
_cell.angle_alpha   90.00
_cell.angle_beta   90.00
_cell.angle_gamma   90.00
#
_symmetry.space_group_name_H-M   'P 1'
#
loop_
_entity.id
_entity.type
_entity.pdbx_description
1 polymer ?
#
loop_
_entity_poly.entity_id
_entity_poly.type
_entity_poly.pdbx_seq_one_letter_code
_entity_poly.pdbx_strand_id
1 'polypeptide(L)'
;MTIQIASGKTHDRQHFVEVMESIKVKTAGRPRTRPLEVLADSAYDDRQIRKYLRKRAIKSNIPVNIRNQKNPKRGRPTRFEYDSYRKRGTIERFFAWMKMGFRRITSRYERLNVVFKGLLDIACFMLCWKKIQETF
;
A
#
# COMPACT_ATOMS: atom_id res chain seq x y z
N MET A 1 8.31 -4.68 5.08
CA MET A 1 7.41 -3.61 4.65
C MET A 1 8.12 -2.80 3.58
N THR A 2 7.41 -2.34 2.55
CA THR A 2 8.00 -1.53 1.47
C THR A 2 7.39 -0.14 1.51
N ILE A 3 8.23 0.88 1.52
CA ILE A 3 7.83 2.29 1.52
C ILE A 3 8.57 3.00 0.40
N GLN A 4 7.84 3.76 -0.39
CA GLN A 4 8.39 4.69 -1.38
C GLN A 4 8.03 6.12 -1.01
N ILE A 5 8.97 7.03 -1.24
CA ILE A 5 8.80 8.46 -1.09
C ILE A 5 8.68 9.04 -2.48
N ALA A 6 7.56 9.67 -2.76
CA ALA A 6 7.29 10.36 -4.02
C ALA A 6 7.15 11.87 -3.80
N SER A 7 7.28 12.63 -4.88
CA SER A 7 6.95 14.07 -4.87
C SER A 7 5.45 14.25 -4.64
N GLY A 8 5.06 15.19 -3.80
CA GLY A 8 3.65 15.50 -3.53
C GLY A 8 2.84 15.99 -4.75
N LYS A 9 3.53 16.25 -5.89
CA LYS A 9 2.90 16.59 -7.17
C LYS A 9 2.52 15.37 -8.00
N THR A 10 3.01 14.17 -7.65
CA THR A 10 2.80 12.94 -8.41
C THR A 10 1.65 12.15 -7.79
N HIS A 11 0.71 11.68 -8.62
CA HIS A 11 -0.36 10.81 -8.13
C HIS A 11 0.21 9.45 -7.70
N ASP A 12 -0.15 8.98 -6.51
CA ASP A 12 0.33 7.73 -5.90
C ASP A 12 0.13 6.50 -6.81
N ARG A 13 -0.90 6.51 -7.64
CA ARG A 13 -1.18 5.43 -8.60
C ARG A 13 -0.04 5.20 -9.61
N GLN A 14 0.79 6.23 -9.90
CA GLN A 14 1.90 6.11 -10.86
C GLN A 14 3.02 5.22 -10.31
N HIS A 15 3.21 5.23 -8.98
CA HIS A 15 4.20 4.41 -8.28
C HIS A 15 3.68 3.02 -7.89
N PHE A 16 2.43 2.71 -8.23
CA PHE A 16 1.79 1.45 -7.81
C PHE A 16 2.59 0.21 -8.25
N VAL A 17 2.96 0.14 -9.53
CA VAL A 17 3.69 -1.01 -10.07
C VAL A 17 5.06 -1.15 -9.43
N GLU A 18 5.78 -0.04 -9.27
CA GLU A 18 7.10 0.01 -8.66
C GLU A 18 7.06 -0.47 -7.19
N VAL A 19 6.08 -0.02 -6.41
CA VAL A 19 5.86 -0.52 -5.05
C VAL A 19 5.58 -2.01 -5.04
N MET A 20 4.72 -2.49 -5.96
CA MET A 20 4.38 -3.91 -6.05
C MET A 20 5.58 -4.80 -6.41
N GLU A 21 6.49 -4.32 -7.25
CA GLU A 21 7.68 -5.05 -7.67
C GLU A 21 8.78 -5.05 -6.60
N SER A 22 8.78 -4.06 -5.72
CA SER A 22 9.71 -3.98 -4.59
C SER A 22 9.34 -4.92 -3.43
N ILE A 23 8.17 -5.57 -3.47
CA ILE A 23 7.74 -6.51 -2.42
C ILE A 23 8.61 -7.76 -2.46
N LYS A 24 9.38 -7.99 -1.39
CA LYS A 24 10.17 -9.21 -1.16
C LYS A 24 10.02 -9.64 0.29
N VAL A 25 9.33 -10.75 0.51
CA VAL A 25 9.19 -11.36 1.84
C VAL A 25 10.06 -12.59 1.88
N LYS A 26 11.07 -12.58 2.77
CA LYS A 26 11.93 -13.74 3.00
C LYS A 26 11.10 -14.88 3.60
N THR A 27 11.23 -16.06 3.05
CA THR A 27 10.66 -17.31 3.55
C THR A 27 11.76 -18.35 3.61
N ALA A 28 11.55 -19.50 4.25
CA ALA A 28 12.51 -20.59 4.29
C ALA A 28 12.94 -21.11 2.90
N GLY A 29 12.13 -20.84 1.87
CA GLY A 29 12.43 -21.16 0.47
C GLY A 29 12.53 -19.91 -0.39
N ARG A 30 11.99 -19.97 -1.62
CA ARG A 30 11.97 -18.84 -2.56
C ARG A 30 11.22 -17.63 -1.97
N PRO A 31 11.81 -16.43 -2.00
CA PRO A 31 11.15 -15.23 -1.49
C PRO A 31 9.79 -15.00 -2.17
N ARG A 32 8.78 -14.65 -1.37
CA ARG A 32 7.47 -14.27 -1.91
C ARG A 32 7.52 -12.83 -2.40
N THR A 33 7.24 -12.65 -3.70
CA THR A 33 7.20 -11.33 -4.36
C THR A 33 5.78 -10.96 -4.79
N ARG A 34 4.81 -11.87 -4.58
CA ARG A 34 3.43 -11.71 -5.01
C ARG A 34 2.50 -11.82 -3.81
N PRO A 35 1.75 -10.76 -3.45
CA PRO A 35 0.67 -10.84 -2.48
C PRO A 35 -0.51 -11.62 -3.06
N LEU A 36 -1.34 -12.20 -2.20
CA LEU A 36 -2.57 -12.88 -2.60
C LEU A 36 -3.65 -11.89 -3.03
N GLU A 37 -3.74 -10.77 -2.34
CA GLU A 37 -4.76 -9.75 -2.53
C GLU A 37 -4.17 -8.35 -2.35
N VAL A 38 -4.70 -7.40 -3.10
CA VAL A 38 -4.40 -5.96 -2.95
C VAL A 38 -5.68 -5.22 -2.60
N LEU A 39 -5.63 -4.50 -1.50
CA LEU A 39 -6.67 -3.60 -1.02
C LEU A 39 -6.23 -2.16 -1.27
N ALA A 40 -6.94 -1.42 -2.09
CA ALA A 40 -6.65 -0.01 -2.34
C ALA A 40 -7.95 0.78 -2.48
N ASP A 41 -7.88 2.09 -2.42
CA ASP A 41 -9.05 2.94 -2.59
C ASP A 41 -9.48 3.08 -4.07
N SER A 42 -10.58 3.78 -4.30
CA SER A 42 -11.13 3.98 -5.64
C SER A 42 -10.23 4.82 -6.57
N ALA A 43 -9.25 5.55 -6.03
CA ALA A 43 -8.28 6.32 -6.83
C ALA A 43 -7.35 5.39 -7.64
N TYR A 44 -7.18 4.15 -7.17
CA TYR A 44 -6.42 3.10 -7.86
C TYR A 44 -7.26 2.29 -8.86
N ASP A 45 -8.54 2.64 -9.07
CA ASP A 45 -9.37 2.01 -10.09
C ASP A 45 -8.97 2.45 -11.50
N ASP A 46 -7.82 1.98 -11.92
CA ASP A 46 -7.22 2.25 -13.23
C ASP A 46 -7.11 0.96 -14.05
N ARG A 47 -7.27 1.10 -15.39
CA ARG A 47 -7.20 -0.04 -16.32
C ARG A 47 -5.83 -0.71 -16.32
N GLN A 48 -4.77 0.07 -16.21
CA GLN A 48 -3.39 -0.46 -16.22
C GLN A 48 -3.11 -1.23 -14.94
N ILE A 49 -3.51 -0.69 -13.78
CA ILE A 49 -3.38 -1.35 -12.47
C ILE A 49 -4.15 -2.67 -12.46
N ARG A 50 -5.41 -2.68 -12.91
CA ARG A 50 -6.20 -3.92 -12.97
C ARG A 50 -5.63 -4.93 -13.95
N LYS A 51 -5.08 -4.49 -15.10
CA LYS A 51 -4.40 -5.36 -16.06
C LYS A 51 -3.13 -5.98 -15.44
N TYR A 52 -2.34 -5.19 -14.74
CA TYR A 52 -1.14 -5.63 -14.04
C TYR A 52 -1.46 -6.69 -12.97
N LEU A 53 -2.43 -6.42 -12.09
CA LEU A 53 -2.85 -7.36 -11.04
C LEU A 53 -3.36 -8.68 -11.63
N ARG A 54 -4.16 -8.62 -12.70
CA ARG A 54 -4.66 -9.80 -13.41
C ARG A 54 -3.53 -10.62 -14.03
N LYS A 55 -2.57 -9.97 -14.70
CA LYS A 55 -1.39 -10.63 -15.29
C LYS A 55 -0.58 -11.38 -14.23
N ARG A 56 -0.49 -10.86 -13.01
CA ARG A 56 0.22 -11.48 -11.89
C ARG A 56 -0.65 -12.43 -11.06
N ALA A 57 -1.88 -12.67 -11.46
CA ALA A 57 -2.87 -13.47 -10.71
C ALA A 57 -3.02 -13.00 -9.25
N ILE A 58 -3.08 -11.68 -9.04
CA ILE A 58 -3.29 -11.03 -7.74
C ILE A 58 -4.77 -10.63 -7.65
N LYS A 59 -5.45 -11.01 -6.57
CA LYS A 59 -6.83 -10.59 -6.31
C LYS A 59 -6.87 -9.08 -6.11
N SER A 60 -7.65 -8.40 -6.94
CA SER A 60 -7.85 -6.95 -6.86
C SER A 60 -9.14 -6.66 -6.11
N ASN A 61 -9.05 -6.10 -4.91
CA ASN A 61 -10.21 -5.65 -4.13
C ASN A 61 -10.18 -4.13 -4.01
N ILE A 62 -10.44 -3.48 -5.12
CA ILE A 62 -10.45 -2.03 -5.33
C ILE A 62 -11.87 -1.63 -5.72
N PRO A 63 -12.54 -0.72 -4.97
CA PRO A 63 -13.87 -0.25 -5.34
C PRO A 63 -13.85 0.45 -6.70
N VAL A 64 -14.94 0.35 -7.43
CA VAL A 64 -15.08 1.01 -8.72
C VAL A 64 -15.21 2.52 -8.51
N ASN A 65 -14.40 3.30 -9.22
CA ASN A 65 -14.46 4.75 -9.16
C ASN A 65 -15.80 5.26 -9.74
N ILE A 66 -16.38 6.31 -9.15
CA ILE A 66 -17.65 6.90 -9.57
C ILE A 66 -17.63 7.28 -11.07
N ARG A 67 -16.50 7.75 -11.60
CA ARG A 67 -16.34 8.04 -13.02
C ARG A 67 -16.50 6.80 -13.89
N ASN A 68 -15.98 5.65 -13.44
CA ASN A 68 -16.10 4.38 -14.13
C ASN A 68 -17.47 3.74 -13.93
N GLN A 69 -18.19 4.08 -12.85
CA GLN A 69 -19.58 3.65 -12.63
C GLN A 69 -20.55 4.33 -13.61
N LYS A 70 -20.33 5.61 -13.91
CA LYS A 70 -21.16 6.37 -14.89
C LYS A 70 -21.01 5.83 -16.32
N ASN A 71 -19.83 5.26 -16.65
CA ASN A 71 -19.54 4.69 -17.97
C ASN A 71 -19.07 3.25 -17.80
N PRO A 72 -19.99 2.30 -17.54
CA PRO A 72 -19.62 0.91 -17.33
C PRO A 72 -19.03 0.31 -18.59
N LYS A 73 -17.86 -0.30 -18.48
CA LYS A 73 -17.19 -0.99 -19.58
C LYS A 73 -17.83 -2.35 -19.80
N ARG A 74 -17.90 -2.78 -21.07
CA ARG A 74 -18.31 -4.15 -21.42
C ARG A 74 -17.38 -5.16 -20.74
N GLY A 75 -17.94 -6.23 -20.21
CA GLY A 75 -17.20 -7.32 -19.60
C GLY A 75 -17.76 -7.75 -18.24
N ARG A 76 -17.09 -8.73 -17.63
CA ARG A 76 -17.49 -9.23 -16.31
C ARG A 76 -17.35 -8.14 -15.25
N PRO A 77 -18.38 -7.93 -14.40
CA PRO A 77 -18.33 -6.98 -13.30
C PRO A 77 -17.12 -7.23 -12.39
N THR A 78 -16.57 -6.15 -11.87
CA THR A 78 -15.45 -6.25 -10.93
C THR A 78 -15.96 -6.80 -9.61
N ARG A 79 -15.43 -7.94 -9.17
CA ARG A 79 -15.76 -8.50 -7.86
C ARG A 79 -15.17 -7.61 -6.78
N PHE A 80 -16.00 -7.21 -5.82
CA PHE A 80 -15.61 -6.44 -4.65
C PHE A 80 -16.08 -7.18 -3.39
N GLU A 81 -15.20 -7.30 -2.40
CA GLU A 81 -15.46 -8.01 -1.16
C GLU A 81 -15.26 -7.05 0.02
N TYR A 82 -16.37 -6.66 0.61
CA TYR A 82 -16.41 -5.63 1.64
C TYR A 82 -15.67 -6.06 2.92
N ASP A 83 -15.82 -7.30 3.38
CA ASP A 83 -15.20 -7.78 4.61
C ASP A 83 -13.67 -7.78 4.53
N SER A 84 -13.12 -8.17 3.38
CA SER A 84 -11.69 -8.06 3.14
C SER A 84 -11.26 -6.61 3.04
N TYR A 85 -12.06 -5.74 2.40
CA TYR A 85 -11.75 -4.32 2.22
C TYR A 85 -11.67 -3.55 3.54
N ARG A 86 -12.46 -3.90 4.54
CA ARG A 86 -12.40 -3.28 5.89
C ARG A 86 -11.00 -3.38 6.53
N LYS A 87 -10.20 -4.39 6.17
CA LYS A 87 -8.82 -4.55 6.64
C LYS A 87 -7.91 -3.38 6.23
N ARG A 88 -8.30 -2.60 5.23
CA ARG A 88 -7.58 -1.39 4.80
C ARG A 88 -7.41 -0.37 5.95
N GLY A 89 -8.37 -0.27 6.87
CA GLY A 89 -8.26 0.58 8.06
C GLY A 89 -7.04 0.29 8.94
N THR A 90 -6.40 -0.88 8.79
CA THR A 90 -5.15 -1.18 9.50
C THR A 90 -4.00 -0.29 9.06
N ILE A 91 -3.92 0.06 7.76
CA ILE A 91 -2.87 0.95 7.25
C ILE A 91 -3.07 2.38 7.75
N GLU A 92 -4.31 2.84 7.86
CA GLU A 92 -4.63 4.17 8.38
C GLU A 92 -4.25 4.29 9.86
N ARG A 93 -4.55 3.26 10.67
CA ARG A 93 -4.11 3.18 12.06
C ARG A 93 -2.60 3.16 12.20
N PHE A 94 -1.91 2.41 11.33
CA PHE A 94 -0.45 2.37 11.32
C PHE A 94 0.14 3.76 11.06
N PHE A 95 -0.36 4.50 10.07
CA PHE A 95 0.08 5.88 9.81
C PHE A 95 -0.28 6.83 10.95
N ALA A 96 -1.42 6.67 11.61
CA ALA A 96 -1.78 7.45 12.79
C ALA A 96 -0.78 7.22 13.92
N TRP A 97 -0.45 5.97 14.26
CA TRP A 97 0.57 5.65 15.27
C TRP A 97 1.95 6.21 14.91
N MET A 98 2.32 6.13 13.65
CA MET A 98 3.59 6.68 13.17
C MET A 98 3.65 8.19 13.38
N LYS A 99 2.59 8.91 13.02
CA LYS A 99 2.51 10.37 13.19
C LYS A 99 2.50 10.79 14.66
N MET A 100 1.80 10.05 15.51
CA MET A 100 1.74 10.35 16.95
C MET A 100 3.07 10.06 17.67
N GLY A 101 3.73 8.96 17.31
CA GLY A 101 4.97 8.52 17.98
C GLY A 101 6.23 9.21 17.50
N PHE A 102 6.24 9.75 16.28
CA PHE A 102 7.46 10.27 15.64
C PHE A 102 7.24 11.66 15.04
N ARG A 103 7.46 12.69 15.84
CA ARG A 103 7.26 14.10 15.45
C ARG A 103 8.03 14.51 14.18
N ARG A 104 9.25 13.99 13.97
CA ARG A 104 10.05 14.26 12.77
C ARG A 104 9.43 13.75 11.48
N ILE A 105 8.60 12.72 11.56
CA ILE A 105 7.88 12.19 10.39
C ILE A 105 6.67 13.06 10.06
N THR A 106 6.00 13.60 11.08
CA THR A 106 4.83 14.47 10.91
C THR A 106 5.23 15.83 10.32
N SER A 107 6.29 16.42 10.86
CA SER A 107 6.87 17.66 10.35
C SER A 107 8.20 17.31 9.69
N ARG A 108 8.19 17.27 8.35
CA ARG A 108 9.38 16.92 7.60
C ARG A 108 10.44 18.01 7.71
N TYR A 109 11.46 17.78 8.50
CA TYR A 109 12.62 18.67 8.62
C TYR A 109 13.77 18.28 7.69
N GLU A 110 13.83 17.02 7.29
CA GLU A 110 14.91 16.46 6.47
C GLU A 110 14.75 16.87 5.01
N ARG A 111 15.78 17.53 4.47
CA ARG A 111 15.84 17.92 3.05
C ARG A 111 16.15 16.70 2.15
N LEU A 112 17.00 15.80 2.63
CA LEU A 112 17.42 14.61 1.88
C LEU A 112 16.40 13.48 2.01
N ASN A 113 15.88 13.02 0.88
CA ASN A 113 14.93 11.93 0.83
C ASN A 113 15.47 10.61 1.44
N VAL A 114 16.78 10.38 1.31
CA VAL A 114 17.45 9.19 1.85
C VAL A 114 17.39 9.19 3.37
N VAL A 115 17.69 10.33 4.01
CA VAL A 115 17.64 10.49 5.47
C VAL A 115 16.20 10.33 5.95
N PHE A 116 15.25 10.99 5.30
CA PHE A 116 13.84 10.86 5.65
C PHE A 116 13.33 9.42 5.51
N LYS A 117 13.75 8.72 4.45
CA LYS A 117 13.43 7.29 4.28
C LYS A 117 14.02 6.44 5.41
N GLY A 118 15.27 6.67 5.80
CA GLY A 118 15.89 5.97 6.93
C GLY A 118 15.11 6.15 8.24
N LEU A 119 14.65 7.38 8.52
CA LEU A 119 13.80 7.65 9.69
C LEU A 119 12.46 6.92 9.63
N LEU A 120 11.83 6.86 8.46
CA LEU A 120 10.60 6.09 8.25
C LEU A 120 10.83 4.60 8.48
N ASP A 121 11.92 4.04 7.96
CA ASP A 121 12.23 2.62 8.11
C ASP A 121 12.47 2.26 9.59
N ILE A 122 13.20 3.12 10.35
CA ILE A 122 13.40 2.95 11.79
C ILE A 122 12.08 3.04 12.55
N ALA A 123 11.24 4.02 12.26
CA ALA A 123 9.93 4.17 12.90
C ALA A 123 9.03 2.95 12.65
N CYS A 124 9.01 2.45 11.43
CA CYS A 124 8.30 1.22 11.08
C CYS A 124 8.81 0.02 11.86
N PHE A 125 10.13 -0.13 11.95
CA PHE A 125 10.74 -1.20 12.74
C PHE A 125 10.32 -1.12 14.21
N MET A 126 10.40 0.07 14.83
CA MET A 126 10.02 0.26 16.24
C MET A 126 8.55 -0.05 16.50
N LEU A 127 7.64 0.36 15.61
CA LEU A 127 6.21 0.05 15.73
C LEU A 127 5.94 -1.46 15.60
N CYS A 128 6.59 -2.12 14.65
CA CYS A 128 6.47 -3.56 14.47
C CYS A 128 7.04 -4.32 15.69
N TRP A 129 8.20 -3.90 16.18
CA TRP A 129 8.84 -4.49 17.35
C TRP A 129 7.96 -4.38 18.60
N LYS A 130 7.45 -3.17 18.88
CA LYS A 130 6.50 -2.96 19.98
C LYS A 130 5.28 -3.88 19.87
N LYS A 131 4.72 -4.03 18.67
CA LYS A 131 3.56 -4.89 18.46
C LYS A 131 3.86 -6.38 18.67
N ILE A 132 5.05 -6.82 18.33
CA ILE A 132 5.50 -8.20 18.60
C ILE A 132 5.60 -8.42 20.10
N GLN A 133 6.23 -7.48 20.85
CA GLN A 133 6.35 -7.59 22.32
C GLN A 133 5.00 -7.62 23.03
N GLU A 134 4.00 -6.89 22.56
CA GLU A 134 2.63 -6.90 23.12
C GLU A 134 1.89 -8.23 22.85
N THR A 135 2.38 -9.07 21.94
CA THR A 135 1.71 -10.31 21.53
C THR A 135 2.29 -11.54 22.23
N PHE A 136 3.47 -11.42 22.82
CA PHE A 136 4.12 -12.44 23.67
C PHE A 136 3.99 -12.11 25.16
#